data_2ff694a7685bc89818f8869d7a25d74e
#
_entry.id   2ff694a7685bc89818f8869d7a25d74e
#
_cell.length_a   1.000
_cell.length_b   1.000
_cell.length_c   1.000
_cell.angle_alpha   90.00
_cell.angle_beta   90.00
_cell.angle_gamma   90.00
#
_symmetry.space_group_name_H-M   'P 1'
#
loop_
_entity.id
_entity.type
_entity.pdbx_description
1 polymer ?
#
loop_
_entity_poly.entity_id
_entity_poly.type
_entity_poly.pdbx_seq_one_letter_code
_entity_poly.pdbx_strand_id
1 'polypeptide(L)'
;MFRGPLIELFMLLFSGSATESQVVSVVLSIFSVLVIIFVVFPIHECAHGLMAKILGDDTAERQGRLTLNPFAHIDVMGAVMMMLFRIGWAKPTPVDIRRCNKVKPRAALALTSLAGPLANILLSYIMIIAYKLVLMNLTSTTGAYIALGLYYTAQINVYLAVFNLVPIAPFDGFNILASFLPGKAVYFMQKNQQIIYWVFFALLMFGVLSVPFGLACNGIMWLLDKASFFLG
;
A
#
# COMPACT_ATOMS: atom_id res chain seq x y z
N MET A 1 5.77 16.35 -9.93
CA MET A 1 5.18 15.03 -9.75
C MET A 1 5.40 14.45 -8.35
N PHE A 2 6.51 14.71 -7.69
CA PHE A 2 6.85 14.19 -6.35
C PHE A 2 6.78 15.25 -5.24
N ARG A 3 5.85 16.21 -5.36
CA ARG A 3 5.60 17.16 -4.28
C ARG A 3 4.64 16.51 -3.29
N GLY A 4 5.11 16.31 -2.08
CA GLY A 4 4.27 15.80 -1.00
C GLY A 4 3.36 16.90 -0.42
N PRO A 5 2.37 16.48 0.40
CA PRO A 5 1.35 17.38 0.91
C PRO A 5 1.90 18.58 1.68
N LEU A 6 3.01 18.43 2.40
CA LEU A 6 3.61 19.57 3.10
C LEU A 6 4.22 20.62 2.16
N ILE A 7 4.83 20.16 1.06
CA ILE A 7 5.37 21.08 0.04
C ILE A 7 4.23 21.78 -0.69
N GLU A 8 3.16 21.04 -1.01
CA GLU A 8 1.95 21.61 -1.64
C GLU A 8 1.29 22.65 -0.73
N LEU A 9 1.14 22.33 0.56
CA LEU A 9 0.60 23.26 1.57
C LEU A 9 1.46 24.53 1.68
N PHE A 10 2.79 24.37 1.77
CA PHE A 10 3.71 25.49 1.83
C PHE A 10 3.55 26.41 0.61
N MET A 11 3.57 25.83 -0.59
CA MET A 11 3.38 26.60 -1.82
C MET A 11 2.02 27.34 -1.85
N LEU A 12 0.95 26.68 -1.37
CA LEU A 12 -0.37 27.29 -1.29
C LEU A 12 -0.38 28.51 -0.36
N LEU A 13 0.25 28.39 0.82
CA LEU A 13 0.30 29.48 1.81
C LEU A 13 1.09 30.70 1.32
N PHE A 14 2.13 30.46 0.51
CA PHE A 14 3.00 31.54 0.00
C PHE A 14 2.65 32.04 -1.42
N SER A 15 1.62 31.44 -2.08
CA SER A 15 1.22 31.84 -3.43
C SER A 15 0.46 33.19 -3.51
N GLY A 16 -0.01 33.71 -2.39
CA GLY A 16 -0.80 34.95 -2.31
C GLY A 16 -2.21 34.87 -2.92
N SER A 17 -2.53 33.79 -3.65
CA SER A 17 -3.84 33.54 -4.25
C SER A 17 -4.10 32.03 -4.31
N ALA A 18 -4.90 31.51 -3.39
CA ALA A 18 -5.30 30.11 -3.37
C ALA A 18 -6.67 29.96 -4.05
N THR A 19 -6.76 29.09 -5.05
CA THR A 19 -8.06 28.70 -5.61
C THR A 19 -8.68 27.58 -4.75
N GLU A 20 -10.02 27.49 -4.74
CA GLU A 20 -10.74 26.45 -4.01
C GLU A 20 -10.25 25.03 -4.42
N SER A 21 -10.04 24.80 -5.71
CA SER A 21 -9.55 23.53 -6.24
C SER A 21 -8.15 23.17 -5.71
N GLN A 22 -7.27 24.15 -5.53
CA GLN A 22 -5.93 23.92 -4.95
C GLN A 22 -6.03 23.55 -3.46
N VAL A 23 -6.88 24.24 -2.70
CA VAL A 23 -7.13 23.91 -1.29
C VAL A 23 -7.65 22.49 -1.14
N VAL A 24 -8.66 22.11 -1.92
CA VAL A 24 -9.22 20.75 -1.92
C VAL A 24 -8.14 19.71 -2.28
N SER A 25 -7.32 19.97 -3.29
CA SER A 25 -6.22 19.06 -3.67
C SER A 25 -5.23 18.82 -2.54
N VAL A 26 -4.82 19.88 -1.83
CA VAL A 26 -3.89 19.78 -0.69
C VAL A 26 -4.53 19.00 0.47
N VAL A 27 -5.80 19.28 0.79
CA VAL A 27 -6.52 18.56 1.85
C VAL A 27 -6.62 17.07 1.52
N LEU A 28 -6.99 16.71 0.29
CA LEU A 28 -7.05 15.31 -0.15
C LEU A 28 -5.67 14.65 -0.14
N SER A 29 -4.62 15.38 -0.47
CA SER A 29 -3.23 14.91 -0.43
C SER A 29 -2.80 14.58 1.00
N ILE A 30 -3.06 15.48 1.96
CA ILE A 30 -2.80 15.25 3.39
C ILE A 30 -3.62 14.04 3.90
N PHE A 31 -4.92 14.03 3.62
CA PHE A 31 -5.80 12.93 4.00
C PHE A 31 -5.27 11.58 3.49
N SER A 32 -4.88 11.51 2.22
CA SER A 32 -4.35 10.29 1.62
C SER A 32 -3.12 9.76 2.35
N VAL A 33 -2.18 10.64 2.70
CA VAL A 33 -0.97 10.25 3.44
C VAL A 33 -1.31 9.80 4.86
N LEU A 34 -2.23 10.47 5.54
CA LEU A 34 -2.68 10.05 6.87
C LEU A 34 -3.34 8.66 6.81
N VAL A 35 -4.20 8.41 5.82
CA VAL A 35 -4.82 7.09 5.61
C VAL A 35 -3.75 6.02 5.38
N ILE A 36 -2.73 6.29 4.57
CA ILE A 36 -1.64 5.33 4.34
C ILE A 36 -0.92 5.00 5.64
N ILE A 37 -0.52 6.01 6.40
CA ILE A 37 0.31 5.84 7.60
C ILE A 37 -0.48 5.17 8.74
N PHE A 38 -1.74 5.61 8.98
CA PHE A 38 -2.50 5.22 10.16
C PHE A 38 -3.44 4.03 9.94
N VAL A 39 -3.77 3.70 8.70
CA VAL A 39 -4.72 2.63 8.38
C VAL A 39 -4.06 1.55 7.51
N VAL A 40 -3.51 1.95 6.36
CA VAL A 40 -3.09 0.98 5.34
C VAL A 40 -1.82 0.25 5.76
N PHE A 41 -0.79 0.95 6.21
CA PHE A 41 0.45 0.33 6.67
C PHE A 41 0.24 -0.64 7.85
N PRO A 42 -0.49 -0.27 8.93
CA PRO A 42 -0.76 -1.21 10.01
C PRO A 42 -1.46 -2.49 9.57
N ILE A 43 -2.45 -2.39 8.69
CA ILE A 43 -3.20 -3.55 8.19
C ILE A 43 -2.30 -4.43 7.32
N HIS A 44 -1.54 -3.84 6.42
CA HIS A 44 -0.59 -4.53 5.54
C HIS A 44 0.47 -5.29 6.34
N GLU A 45 1.15 -4.62 7.26
CA GLU A 45 2.20 -5.19 8.10
C GLU A 45 1.65 -6.26 9.06
N CYS A 46 0.49 -6.00 9.66
CA CYS A 46 -0.17 -6.96 10.52
C CYS A 46 -0.56 -8.24 9.76
N ALA A 47 -0.94 -8.13 8.49
CA ALA A 47 -1.27 -9.28 7.65
C ALA A 47 -0.05 -10.19 7.39
N HIS A 48 1.13 -9.61 7.16
CA HIS A 48 2.39 -10.38 7.07
C HIS A 48 2.65 -11.17 8.36
N GLY A 49 2.57 -10.49 9.51
CA GLY A 49 2.78 -11.11 10.82
C GLY A 49 1.74 -12.17 11.15
N LEU A 50 0.47 -11.93 10.79
CA LEU A 50 -0.62 -12.89 11.00
C LEU A 50 -0.42 -14.16 10.16
N MET A 51 -0.06 -14.02 8.89
CA MET A 51 0.24 -15.15 8.03
C MET A 51 1.45 -15.94 8.56
N ALA A 52 2.52 -15.25 8.96
CA ALA A 52 3.69 -15.90 9.57
C ALA A 52 3.29 -16.72 10.81
N LYS A 53 2.46 -16.15 11.71
CA LYS A 53 1.95 -16.85 12.89
C LYS A 53 1.11 -18.07 12.52
N ILE A 54 0.20 -17.96 11.54
CA ILE A 54 -0.59 -19.09 11.03
C ILE A 54 0.32 -20.22 10.55
N LEU A 55 1.46 -19.89 9.92
CA LEU A 55 2.43 -20.84 9.40
C LEU A 55 3.42 -21.38 10.45
N GLY A 56 3.39 -20.86 11.69
CA GLY A 56 4.18 -21.35 12.83
C GLY A 56 5.25 -20.41 13.35
N ASP A 57 5.41 -19.23 12.75
CA ASP A 57 6.35 -18.19 13.21
C ASP A 57 5.64 -17.15 14.10
N ASP A 58 5.93 -17.17 15.39
CA ASP A 58 5.40 -16.22 16.40
C ASP A 58 6.32 -15.02 16.63
N THR A 59 7.31 -14.77 15.78
CA THR A 59 8.30 -13.70 15.94
C THR A 59 7.64 -12.31 16.00
N ALA A 60 6.72 -12.02 15.08
CA ALA A 60 6.00 -10.74 15.07
C ALA A 60 5.15 -10.53 16.34
N GLU A 61 4.49 -11.59 16.82
CA GLU A 61 3.69 -11.54 18.05
C GLU A 61 4.55 -11.26 19.29
N ARG A 62 5.65 -12.00 19.46
CA ARG A 62 6.58 -11.83 20.58
C ARG A 62 7.20 -10.44 20.64
N GLN A 63 7.33 -9.76 19.49
CA GLN A 63 7.85 -8.40 19.39
C GLN A 63 6.76 -7.33 19.46
N GLY A 64 5.51 -7.70 19.76
CA GLY A 64 4.37 -6.76 19.85
C GLY A 64 4.02 -6.11 18.50
N ARG A 65 4.39 -6.78 17.37
CA ARG A 65 4.16 -6.26 16.02
C ARG A 65 2.88 -6.82 15.37
N LEU A 66 2.25 -7.82 15.99
CA LEU A 66 0.95 -8.35 15.55
C LEU A 66 -0.19 -7.51 16.15
N THR A 67 -0.30 -6.29 15.68
CA THR A 67 -1.26 -5.28 16.18
C THR A 67 -1.68 -4.34 15.07
N LEU A 68 -2.88 -3.75 15.19
CA LEU A 68 -3.34 -2.67 14.31
C LEU A 68 -2.97 -1.27 14.85
N ASN A 69 -2.23 -1.20 15.95
CA ASN A 69 -1.72 0.08 16.47
C ASN A 69 -0.73 0.68 15.47
N PRO A 70 -1.04 1.82 14.82
CA PRO A 70 -0.19 2.42 13.81
C PRO A 70 1.21 2.77 14.32
N PHE A 71 1.35 3.16 15.59
CA PHE A 71 2.64 3.52 16.18
C PHE A 71 3.63 2.34 16.24
N ALA A 72 3.14 1.11 16.20
CA ALA A 72 4.01 -0.06 16.09
C ALA A 72 4.65 -0.19 14.70
N HIS A 73 4.05 0.38 13.66
CA HIS A 73 4.42 0.22 12.26
C HIS A 73 4.99 1.48 11.61
N ILE A 74 4.91 2.64 12.29
CA ILE A 74 5.46 3.89 11.76
C ILE A 74 6.99 3.88 11.83
N ASP A 75 7.61 4.11 10.68
CA ASP A 75 8.98 4.60 10.58
C ASP A 75 8.93 6.12 10.45
N VAL A 76 9.57 6.81 11.37
CA VAL A 76 9.50 8.29 11.43
C VAL A 76 10.08 8.91 10.16
N MET A 77 11.20 8.39 9.66
CA MET A 77 11.81 8.91 8.43
C MET A 77 10.94 8.60 7.22
N GLY A 78 10.39 7.37 7.13
CA GLY A 78 9.45 6.99 6.08
C GLY A 78 8.20 7.86 6.05
N ALA A 79 7.65 8.19 7.23
CA ALA A 79 6.49 9.09 7.34
C ALA A 79 6.82 10.53 6.91
N VAL A 80 7.96 11.08 7.32
CA VAL A 80 8.43 12.41 6.91
C VAL A 80 8.66 12.45 5.39
N MET A 81 9.32 11.45 4.83
CA MET A 81 9.56 11.36 3.38
C MET A 81 8.25 11.28 2.61
N MET A 82 7.24 10.56 3.13
CA MET A 82 5.92 10.49 2.51
C MET A 82 5.21 11.85 2.51
N MET A 83 5.32 12.59 3.61
CA MET A 83 4.73 13.93 3.72
C MET A 83 5.43 14.96 2.82
N LEU A 84 6.74 14.83 2.58
CA LEU A 84 7.51 15.76 1.76
C LEU A 84 7.49 15.38 0.27
N PHE A 85 7.61 14.09 -0.05
CA PHE A 85 7.89 13.62 -1.41
C PHE A 85 6.91 12.56 -1.92
N ARG A 86 5.90 12.17 -1.16
CA ARG A 86 4.97 11.05 -1.45
C ARG A 86 5.66 9.69 -1.58
N ILE A 87 6.88 9.59 -1.13
CA ILE A 87 7.67 8.36 -1.09
C ILE A 87 7.98 8.08 0.37
N GLY A 88 7.55 6.92 0.87
CA GLY A 88 7.79 6.55 2.25
C GLY A 88 7.65 5.05 2.45
N TRP A 89 7.92 4.61 3.65
CA TRP A 89 7.88 3.21 4.03
C TRP A 89 7.42 3.07 5.47
N ALA A 90 6.86 1.90 5.78
CA ALA A 90 6.57 1.48 7.13
C ALA A 90 7.79 0.79 7.76
N LYS A 91 7.78 0.65 9.06
CA LYS A 91 8.70 -0.22 9.77
C LYS A 91 8.29 -1.68 9.52
N PRO A 92 9.11 -2.51 8.84
CA PRO A 92 8.70 -3.84 8.40
C PRO A 92 8.39 -4.77 9.59
N THR A 93 7.39 -5.63 9.41
CA THR A 93 7.06 -6.67 10.39
C THR A 93 8.11 -7.80 10.32
N PRO A 94 8.72 -8.21 11.45
CA PRO A 94 9.71 -9.27 11.47
C PRO A 94 9.07 -10.62 11.21
N VAL A 95 9.59 -11.35 10.21
CA VAL A 95 9.18 -12.72 9.86
C VAL A 95 10.42 -13.60 9.74
N ASP A 96 10.46 -14.73 10.45
CA ASP A 96 11.50 -15.76 10.30
C ASP A 96 10.93 -16.98 9.57
N ILE A 97 11.17 -17.04 8.26
CA ILE A 97 10.70 -18.13 7.41
C ILE A 97 11.17 -19.52 7.90
N ARG A 98 12.30 -19.62 8.62
CA ARG A 98 12.83 -20.87 9.16
C ARG A 98 11.96 -21.42 10.29
N ARG A 99 11.15 -20.57 10.94
CA ARG A 99 10.20 -20.94 11.99
C ARG A 99 8.85 -21.37 11.44
N CYS A 100 8.55 -21.03 10.17
CA CYS A 100 7.33 -21.45 9.48
C CYS A 100 7.40 -22.96 9.18
N ASN A 101 6.99 -23.79 10.14
CA ASN A 101 7.15 -25.24 10.09
C ASN A 101 5.97 -26.00 9.46
N LYS A 102 4.84 -25.32 9.18
CA LYS A 102 3.63 -25.95 8.62
C LYS A 102 3.67 -26.10 7.10
N VAL A 103 4.56 -25.41 6.43
CA VAL A 103 4.73 -25.48 4.96
C VAL A 103 6.22 -25.42 4.59
N LYS A 104 6.53 -25.73 3.32
CA LYS A 104 7.92 -25.60 2.82
C LYS A 104 8.38 -24.15 2.87
N PRO A 105 9.67 -23.85 3.13
CA PRO A 105 10.19 -22.47 3.26
C PRO A 105 9.86 -21.55 2.08
N ARG A 106 9.89 -22.07 0.85
CA ARG A 106 9.50 -21.29 -0.34
C ARG A 106 8.02 -20.91 -0.33
N ALA A 107 7.14 -21.83 0.08
CA ALA A 107 5.71 -21.55 0.21
C ALA A 107 5.46 -20.56 1.37
N ALA A 108 6.18 -20.71 2.50
CA ALA A 108 6.10 -19.75 3.59
C ALA A 108 6.48 -18.34 3.13
N LEU A 109 7.59 -18.19 2.38
CA LEU A 109 8.02 -16.90 1.84
C LEU A 109 6.96 -16.30 0.93
N ALA A 110 6.39 -17.08 -0.01
CA ALA A 110 5.35 -16.60 -0.91
C ALA A 110 4.08 -16.16 -0.17
N LEU A 111 3.58 -17.02 0.75
CA LEU A 111 2.32 -16.77 1.46
C LEU A 111 2.44 -15.58 2.42
N THR A 112 3.54 -15.48 3.16
CA THR A 112 3.75 -14.33 4.05
C THR A 112 3.85 -13.03 3.26
N SER A 113 4.61 -13.01 2.15
CA SER A 113 4.73 -11.78 1.34
C SER A 113 3.45 -11.43 0.57
N LEU A 114 2.63 -12.41 0.19
CA LEU A 114 1.36 -12.15 -0.48
C LEU A 114 0.28 -11.59 0.48
N ALA A 115 0.41 -11.87 1.78
CA ALA A 115 -0.60 -11.52 2.78
C ALA A 115 -0.85 -10.01 2.87
N GLY A 116 0.21 -9.17 2.83
CA GLY A 116 0.09 -7.71 2.86
C GLY A 116 -0.70 -7.15 1.67
N PRO A 117 -0.29 -7.42 0.42
CA PRO A 117 -1.03 -6.99 -0.77
C PRO A 117 -2.49 -7.48 -0.79
N LEU A 118 -2.74 -8.74 -0.37
CA LEU A 118 -4.11 -9.26 -0.29
C LEU A 118 -4.95 -8.53 0.77
N ALA A 119 -4.37 -8.18 1.92
CA ALA A 119 -5.05 -7.41 2.93
C ALA A 119 -5.44 -6.02 2.42
N ASN A 120 -4.58 -5.37 1.62
CA ASN A 120 -4.90 -4.10 0.98
C ASN A 120 -6.05 -4.24 -0.03
N ILE A 121 -6.06 -5.30 -0.85
CA ILE A 121 -7.17 -5.57 -1.79
C ILE A 121 -8.47 -5.82 -1.04
N LEU A 122 -8.44 -6.59 0.06
CA LEU A 122 -9.60 -6.85 0.89
C LEU A 122 -10.13 -5.56 1.54
N LEU A 123 -9.24 -4.73 2.08
CA LEU A 123 -9.61 -3.42 2.63
C LEU A 123 -10.23 -2.53 1.56
N SER A 124 -9.65 -2.50 0.35
CA SER A 124 -10.23 -1.77 -0.79
C SER A 124 -11.65 -2.25 -1.10
N TYR A 125 -11.88 -3.55 -1.09
CA TYR A 125 -13.23 -4.12 -1.32
C TYR A 125 -14.22 -3.67 -0.25
N ILE A 126 -13.84 -3.70 1.04
CA ILE A 126 -14.66 -3.20 2.14
C ILE A 126 -14.99 -1.72 1.96
N MET A 127 -14.01 -0.91 1.54
CA MET A 127 -14.22 0.52 1.30
C MET A 127 -15.16 0.78 0.12
N ILE A 128 -15.12 -0.03 -0.95
CA ILE A 128 -16.06 0.07 -2.09
C ILE A 128 -17.49 -0.28 -1.65
N ILE A 129 -17.65 -1.32 -0.83
CA ILE A 129 -18.97 -1.65 -0.26
C ILE A 129 -19.48 -0.48 0.58
N ALA A 130 -18.67 0.05 1.48
CA ALA A 130 -19.03 1.20 2.32
C ALA A 130 -19.36 2.45 1.47
N TYR A 131 -18.59 2.73 0.43
CA TYR A 131 -18.84 3.79 -0.53
C TYR A 131 -20.23 3.68 -1.18
N LYS A 132 -20.58 2.49 -1.70
CA LYS A 132 -21.90 2.25 -2.31
C LYS A 132 -23.04 2.42 -1.30
N LEU A 133 -22.88 1.86 -0.09
CA LEU A 133 -23.86 2.02 0.99
C LEU A 133 -24.09 3.49 1.38
N VAL A 134 -23.03 4.29 1.43
CA VAL A 134 -23.15 5.74 1.70
C VAL A 134 -23.92 6.43 0.59
N LEU A 135 -23.62 6.15 -0.68
CA LEU A 135 -24.32 6.76 -1.82
C LEU A 135 -25.82 6.38 -1.87
N MET A 136 -26.16 5.16 -1.46
CA MET A 136 -27.56 4.70 -1.44
C MET A 136 -28.39 5.32 -0.32
N ASN A 137 -27.75 5.66 0.82
CA ASN A 137 -28.48 6.04 2.03
C ASN A 137 -28.32 7.52 2.42
N LEU A 138 -27.27 8.21 1.94
CA LEU A 138 -26.95 9.59 2.32
C LEU A 138 -26.88 10.49 1.09
N THR A 139 -27.98 11.22 0.84
CA THR A 139 -28.06 12.17 -0.30
C THR A 139 -27.53 13.58 0.03
N SER A 140 -27.03 13.80 1.24
CA SER A 140 -26.51 15.09 1.69
C SER A 140 -25.11 15.39 1.12
N THR A 141 -24.71 16.66 1.11
CA THR A 141 -23.33 17.07 0.77
C THR A 141 -22.29 16.38 1.64
N THR A 142 -22.59 16.19 2.93
CA THR A 142 -21.72 15.45 3.86
C THR A 142 -21.58 14.00 3.42
N GLY A 143 -22.67 13.33 2.99
CA GLY A 143 -22.65 11.99 2.42
C GLY A 143 -21.71 11.88 1.20
N ALA A 144 -21.76 12.86 0.31
CA ALA A 144 -20.88 12.91 -0.87
C ALA A 144 -19.39 13.00 -0.48
N TYR A 145 -19.02 13.79 0.53
CA TYR A 145 -17.62 13.86 1.01
C TYR A 145 -17.16 12.56 1.69
N ILE A 146 -18.04 11.92 2.47
CA ILE A 146 -17.74 10.61 3.07
C ILE A 146 -17.52 9.56 1.97
N ALA A 147 -18.41 9.51 0.98
CA ALA A 147 -18.28 8.60 -0.16
C ALA A 147 -16.95 8.84 -0.92
N LEU A 148 -16.61 10.09 -1.18
CA LEU A 148 -15.34 10.45 -1.83
C LEU A 148 -14.13 9.95 -1.02
N GLY A 149 -14.11 10.15 0.28
CA GLY A 149 -13.03 9.68 1.16
C GLY A 149 -12.89 8.15 1.15
N LEU A 150 -14.00 7.42 1.18
CA LEU A 150 -14.01 5.94 1.09
C LEU A 150 -13.48 5.46 -0.25
N TYR A 151 -13.91 6.08 -1.36
CA TYR A 151 -13.44 5.74 -2.69
C TYR A 151 -11.92 6.01 -2.86
N TYR A 152 -11.43 7.15 -2.40
CA TYR A 152 -9.98 7.44 -2.39
C TYR A 152 -9.20 6.45 -1.53
N THR A 153 -9.73 6.06 -0.37
CA THR A 153 -9.11 5.05 0.48
C THR A 153 -9.03 3.70 -0.25
N ALA A 154 -10.09 3.30 -0.97
CA ALA A 154 -10.08 2.09 -1.79
C ALA A 154 -9.00 2.16 -2.88
N GLN A 155 -8.93 3.27 -3.62
CA GLN A 155 -7.91 3.46 -4.65
C GLN A 155 -6.48 3.38 -4.08
N ILE A 156 -6.20 4.04 -2.96
CA ILE A 156 -4.89 4.02 -2.31
C ILE A 156 -4.48 2.58 -1.97
N ASN A 157 -5.39 1.78 -1.43
CA ASN A 157 -5.13 0.38 -1.09
C ASN A 157 -4.80 -0.46 -2.32
N VAL A 158 -5.53 -0.28 -3.43
CA VAL A 158 -5.20 -0.96 -4.70
C VAL A 158 -3.84 -0.53 -5.22
N TYR A 159 -3.53 0.78 -5.19
CA TYR A 159 -2.22 1.28 -5.61
C TYR A 159 -1.08 0.66 -4.80
N LEU A 160 -1.23 0.58 -3.48
CA LEU A 160 -0.22 0.00 -2.61
C LEU A 160 -0.09 -1.51 -2.81
N ALA A 161 -1.20 -2.23 -3.05
CA ALA A 161 -1.17 -3.65 -3.40
C ALA A 161 -0.40 -3.89 -4.70
N VAL A 162 -0.73 -3.15 -5.77
CA VAL A 162 -0.05 -3.27 -7.07
C VAL A 162 1.43 -2.91 -6.96
N PHE A 163 1.75 -1.84 -6.22
CA PHE A 163 3.12 -1.40 -6.01
C PHE A 163 3.95 -2.45 -5.26
N ASN A 164 3.40 -3.05 -4.20
CA ASN A 164 4.08 -4.10 -3.44
C ASN A 164 4.18 -5.43 -4.20
N LEU A 165 3.34 -5.66 -5.21
CA LEU A 165 3.43 -6.84 -6.08
C LEU A 165 4.49 -6.70 -7.20
N VAL A 166 5.15 -5.56 -7.32
CA VAL A 166 6.28 -5.39 -8.26
C VAL A 166 7.40 -6.36 -7.89
N PRO A 167 7.92 -7.18 -8.82
CA PRO A 167 8.88 -8.25 -8.54
C PRO A 167 10.32 -7.74 -8.37
N ILE A 168 10.51 -6.69 -7.59
CA ILE A 168 11.79 -6.00 -7.36
C ILE A 168 11.97 -5.78 -5.86
N ALA A 169 13.15 -6.07 -5.31
CA ALA A 169 13.46 -5.73 -3.92
C ALA A 169 13.46 -4.21 -3.72
N PRO A 170 12.89 -3.69 -2.62
CA PRO A 170 12.48 -4.40 -1.39
C PRO A 170 11.00 -4.81 -1.31
N PHE A 171 10.23 -4.78 -2.40
CA PHE A 171 8.79 -5.03 -2.40
C PHE A 171 8.47 -6.53 -2.20
N ASP A 172 7.25 -6.83 -1.75
CA ASP A 172 6.75 -8.19 -1.51
C ASP A 172 6.78 -9.07 -2.75
N GLY A 173 6.51 -8.48 -3.92
CA GLY A 173 6.55 -9.15 -5.22
C GLY A 173 7.89 -9.80 -5.52
N PHE A 174 8.99 -9.23 -5.02
CA PHE A 174 10.30 -9.87 -5.13
C PHE A 174 10.34 -11.21 -4.38
N ASN A 175 9.87 -11.25 -3.14
CA ASN A 175 9.84 -12.46 -2.33
C ASN A 175 8.91 -13.52 -2.92
N ILE A 176 7.75 -13.09 -3.45
CA ILE A 176 6.83 -13.97 -4.16
C ILE A 176 7.54 -14.57 -5.38
N LEU A 177 8.14 -13.75 -6.24
CA LEU A 177 8.87 -14.23 -7.41
C LEU A 177 10.05 -15.15 -7.00
N ALA A 178 10.84 -14.76 -5.99
CA ALA A 178 11.98 -15.54 -5.50
C ALA A 178 11.59 -16.95 -5.02
N SER A 179 10.36 -17.12 -4.54
CA SER A 179 9.86 -18.42 -4.10
C SER A 179 9.73 -19.44 -5.23
N PHE A 180 9.58 -18.97 -6.48
CA PHE A 180 9.45 -19.83 -7.68
C PHE A 180 10.77 -19.96 -8.46
N LEU A 181 11.70 -19.03 -8.29
CA LEU A 181 12.93 -18.99 -9.05
C LEU A 181 14.01 -19.96 -8.50
N PRO A 182 14.92 -20.45 -9.37
CA PRO A 182 16.11 -21.15 -8.93
C PRO A 182 17.06 -20.20 -8.19
N GLY A 183 17.80 -20.75 -7.21
CA GLY A 183 18.69 -19.95 -6.34
C GLY A 183 19.70 -19.08 -7.09
N LYS A 184 20.20 -19.52 -8.25
CA LYS A 184 21.11 -18.71 -9.10
C LYS A 184 20.45 -17.42 -9.61
N ALA A 185 19.18 -17.47 -10.01
CA ALA A 185 18.44 -16.31 -10.45
C ALA A 185 18.14 -15.34 -9.30
N VAL A 186 17.74 -15.86 -8.14
CA VAL A 186 17.53 -15.07 -6.92
C VAL A 186 18.82 -14.35 -6.52
N TYR A 187 19.96 -15.08 -6.51
CA TYR A 187 21.26 -14.49 -6.21
C TYR A 187 21.64 -13.38 -7.19
N PHE A 188 21.42 -13.57 -8.49
CA PHE A 188 21.69 -12.53 -9.49
C PHE A 188 20.86 -11.27 -9.23
N MET A 189 19.57 -11.41 -8.94
CA MET A 189 18.69 -10.29 -8.63
C MET A 189 19.12 -9.56 -7.34
N GLN A 190 19.46 -10.31 -6.29
CA GLN A 190 19.94 -9.75 -5.03
C GLN A 190 21.27 -9.01 -5.20
N LYS A 191 22.22 -9.60 -5.95
CA LYS A 191 23.53 -8.97 -6.24
C LYS A 191 23.36 -7.63 -6.97
N ASN A 192 22.39 -7.53 -7.86
CA ASN A 192 22.14 -6.34 -8.68
C ASN A 192 20.96 -5.49 -8.16
N GLN A 193 20.45 -5.75 -6.95
CA GLN A 193 19.22 -5.12 -6.46
C GLN A 193 19.25 -3.59 -6.48
N GLN A 194 20.39 -2.96 -6.18
CA GLN A 194 20.52 -1.50 -6.22
C GLN A 194 20.34 -0.95 -7.64
N ILE A 195 20.97 -1.59 -8.64
CA ILE A 195 20.85 -1.17 -10.02
C ILE A 195 19.40 -1.33 -10.50
N ILE A 196 18.80 -2.50 -10.21
CA ILE A 196 17.40 -2.79 -10.58
C ILE A 196 16.45 -1.78 -9.93
N TYR A 197 16.67 -1.47 -8.64
CA TYR A 197 15.88 -0.48 -7.91
C TYR A 197 15.98 0.91 -8.52
N TRP A 198 17.20 1.40 -8.83
CA TRP A 198 17.40 2.71 -9.42
C TRP A 198 16.83 2.82 -10.84
N VAL A 199 16.95 1.75 -11.65
CA VAL A 199 16.32 1.69 -12.97
C VAL A 199 14.79 1.74 -12.84
N PHE A 200 14.20 0.96 -11.95
CA PHE A 200 12.76 1.00 -11.67
C PHE A 200 12.31 2.39 -11.22
N PHE A 201 13.06 3.01 -10.31
CA PHE A 201 12.75 4.34 -9.81
C PHE A 201 12.86 5.39 -10.93
N ALA A 202 13.86 5.32 -11.78
CA ALA A 202 13.98 6.19 -12.96
C ALA A 202 12.77 6.02 -13.90
N LEU A 203 12.35 4.79 -14.19
CA LEU A 203 11.17 4.52 -15.03
C LEU A 203 9.88 5.09 -14.42
N LEU A 204 9.75 5.04 -13.09
CA LEU A 204 8.66 5.72 -12.37
C LEU A 204 8.73 7.23 -12.53
N MET A 205 9.92 7.82 -12.34
CA MET A 205 10.14 9.27 -12.45
C MET A 205 9.82 9.81 -13.84
N PHE A 206 10.19 9.09 -14.88
CA PHE A 206 9.88 9.46 -16.27
C PHE A 206 8.45 9.11 -16.69
N GLY A 207 7.64 8.52 -15.80
CA GLY A 207 6.24 8.19 -16.09
C GLY A 207 6.03 6.99 -17.01
N VAL A 208 7.09 6.24 -17.35
CA VAL A 208 6.99 5.07 -18.23
C VAL A 208 6.08 4.00 -17.66
N LEU A 209 6.10 3.85 -16.33
CA LEU A 209 5.28 2.86 -15.61
C LEU A 209 3.86 3.34 -15.30
N SER A 210 3.50 4.59 -15.61
CA SER A 210 2.17 5.15 -15.30
C SER A 210 1.04 4.39 -16.00
N VAL A 211 1.25 4.00 -17.27
CA VAL A 211 0.25 3.26 -18.05
C VAL A 211 0.05 1.84 -17.51
N PRO A 212 1.08 0.97 -17.37
CA PRO A 212 0.88 -0.37 -16.84
C PRO A 212 0.35 -0.38 -15.40
N PHE A 213 0.80 0.54 -14.53
CA PHE A 213 0.25 0.69 -13.19
C PHE A 213 -1.22 1.13 -13.22
N GLY A 214 -1.55 2.12 -14.06
CA GLY A 214 -2.93 2.59 -14.23
C GLY A 214 -3.86 1.48 -14.71
N LEU A 215 -3.44 0.69 -15.70
CA LEU A 215 -4.22 -0.45 -16.21
C LEU A 215 -4.43 -1.51 -15.12
N ALA A 216 -3.40 -1.88 -14.37
CA ALA A 216 -3.51 -2.85 -13.28
C ALA A 216 -4.46 -2.35 -12.18
N CYS A 217 -4.29 -1.10 -11.73
CA CYS A 217 -5.13 -0.52 -10.68
C CYS A 217 -6.59 -0.40 -11.13
N ASN A 218 -6.83 0.12 -12.33
CA ASN A 218 -8.19 0.26 -12.87
C ASN A 218 -8.86 -1.10 -13.08
N GLY A 219 -8.10 -2.10 -13.53
CA GLY A 219 -8.60 -3.47 -13.67
C GLY A 219 -9.04 -4.07 -12.34
N ILE A 220 -8.23 -3.92 -11.30
CA ILE A 220 -8.58 -4.39 -9.95
C ILE A 220 -9.79 -3.61 -9.41
N MET A 221 -9.80 -2.28 -9.50
CA MET A 221 -10.93 -1.46 -9.08
C MET A 221 -12.23 -1.87 -9.77
N TRP A 222 -12.17 -2.10 -11.08
CA TRP A 222 -13.31 -2.60 -11.86
C TRP A 222 -13.79 -3.97 -11.36
N LEU A 223 -12.88 -4.90 -11.08
CA LEU A 223 -13.22 -6.22 -10.53
C LEU A 223 -13.90 -6.11 -9.16
N LEU A 224 -13.38 -5.25 -8.27
CA LEU A 224 -13.94 -5.04 -6.94
C LEU A 224 -15.34 -4.37 -7.01
N ASP A 225 -15.51 -3.42 -7.93
CA ASP A 225 -16.81 -2.81 -8.19
C ASP A 225 -17.82 -3.85 -8.70
N LYS A 226 -17.43 -4.70 -9.64
CA LYS A 226 -18.29 -5.80 -10.13
C LYS A 226 -18.57 -6.85 -9.07
N ALA A 227 -17.58 -7.19 -8.22
CA ALA A 227 -17.77 -8.13 -7.12
C ALA A 227 -18.78 -7.62 -6.07
N SER A 228 -19.01 -6.32 -6.01
CA SER A 228 -20.01 -5.69 -5.14
C SER A 228 -21.38 -5.46 -5.82
N PHE A 229 -21.69 -6.26 -6.87
CA PHE A 229 -22.91 -6.14 -7.68
C PHE A 229 -24.22 -6.24 -6.89
N PHE A 230 -24.20 -6.90 -5.73
CA PHE A 230 -25.36 -7.04 -4.85
C PHE A 230 -25.83 -5.71 -4.21
N LEU A 231 -25.07 -4.63 -4.40
CA LEU A 231 -25.41 -3.27 -3.94
C LEU A 231 -25.81 -2.32 -5.08
N GLY A 232 -26.08 -2.82 -6.29
CA GLY A 232 -26.51 -2.01 -7.44
C GLY A 232 -25.44 -1.74 -8.46
#